data_54128317141f5a13488fa8950c3f4a98
#
_entry.id   54128317141f5a13488fa8950c3f4a98
#
_cell.length_a   1.000
_cell.length_b   1.000
_cell.length_c   1.000
_cell.angle_alpha   90.00
_cell.angle_beta   90.00
_cell.angle_gamma   90.00
#
_symmetry.space_group_name_H-M   'P 1'
#
loop_
_entity.id
_entity.type
_entity.pdbx_description
1 polymer ?
#
loop_
_entity_poly.entity_id
_entity_poly.type
_entity_poly.pdbx_seq_one_letter_code
_entity_poly.pdbx_strand_id
1 'polypeptide(L)'
;MLKKSARIPTPPTPRADEHDHLVLQPRDVQFDWARLPLHWIPGEPLASHVINVLHMLLPEGERWFVRTFKQALPVITDERLREDVLGFVGQEAVHAEAHQGVLDHFLSKGLDPAPYIRHMEWLFHRVLGDREGLTPSQQREHLVERVALIAAIEHFTAFLGDWVLNADGLDRAGVDPVMLDLLRWHGAEEVEHRSVAYDLLTHLDPGYARRIRAMAVAGPVLYWLWIRGTRFLMAADPELGGAVKASWREYLAASRHGLLPELGKTARSAVRYLRRGYHPSQEGSTRQAIAYLGSSPAARAAH
;
A
#
# COMPACT_ATOMS: atom_id res chain seq x y z
N MET A 1 -54.94 30.08 -2.42
CA MET A 1 -53.69 30.28 -3.20
C MET A 1 -52.50 30.27 -2.24
N LEU A 2 -51.86 29.14 -2.07
CA LEU A 2 -50.68 29.00 -1.23
C LEU A 2 -49.41 29.18 -2.09
N LYS A 3 -48.62 30.21 -1.80
CA LYS A 3 -47.35 30.49 -2.47
C LYS A 3 -46.35 29.36 -2.16
N LYS A 4 -45.90 28.64 -3.19
CA LYS A 4 -44.76 27.73 -3.11
C LYS A 4 -43.48 28.53 -2.77
N SER A 5 -42.94 28.26 -1.59
CA SER A 5 -41.64 28.76 -1.19
C SER A 5 -40.57 28.14 -2.12
N ALA A 6 -39.84 28.99 -2.83
CA ALA A 6 -38.69 28.56 -3.63
C ALA A 6 -37.59 28.05 -2.70
N ARG A 7 -37.19 26.80 -2.84
CA ARG A 7 -35.99 26.27 -2.20
C ARG A 7 -34.76 26.99 -2.75
N ILE A 8 -34.02 27.66 -1.86
CA ILE A 8 -32.70 28.20 -2.15
C ILE A 8 -31.80 27.01 -2.46
N PRO A 9 -31.09 26.99 -3.62
CA PRO A 9 -30.11 25.95 -3.89
C PRO A 9 -29.01 26.00 -2.83
N THR A 10 -28.74 24.86 -2.20
CA THR A 10 -27.58 24.70 -1.32
C THR A 10 -26.34 24.95 -2.18
N PRO A 11 -25.39 25.79 -1.78
CA PRO A 11 -24.16 25.99 -2.51
C PRO A 11 -23.43 24.63 -2.60
N PRO A 12 -22.73 24.34 -3.72
CA PRO A 12 -21.93 23.14 -3.84
C PRO A 12 -20.89 23.14 -2.71
N THR A 13 -20.76 22.01 -2.03
CA THR A 13 -19.71 21.77 -1.06
C THR A 13 -18.38 22.16 -1.72
N PRO A 14 -17.52 22.98 -1.08
CA PRO A 14 -16.22 23.30 -1.66
C PRO A 14 -15.51 21.98 -1.96
N ARG A 15 -15.15 21.74 -3.21
CA ARG A 15 -14.08 20.81 -3.53
C ARG A 15 -12.91 21.25 -2.70
N ALA A 16 -12.31 20.34 -1.97
CA ALA A 16 -11.14 20.61 -1.17
C ALA A 16 -9.97 20.95 -2.12
N ASP A 17 -9.86 22.21 -2.50
CA ASP A 17 -8.75 22.79 -3.28
C ASP A 17 -7.47 22.93 -2.40
N GLU A 18 -7.36 22.15 -1.31
CA GLU A 18 -6.19 22.13 -0.44
C GLU A 18 -5.08 21.18 -0.90
N HIS A 19 -5.19 20.57 -2.07
CA HIS A 19 -4.13 19.80 -2.69
C HIS A 19 -3.46 20.60 -3.82
N ASP A 20 -3.16 21.88 -3.55
CA ASP A 20 -2.36 22.67 -4.46
C ASP A 20 -0.99 22.01 -4.67
N HIS A 21 -0.86 21.36 -5.85
CA HIS A 21 0.40 21.10 -6.54
C HIS A 21 1.49 20.31 -5.80
N LEU A 22 1.10 19.23 -5.08
CA LEU A 22 2.12 18.28 -4.66
C LEU A 22 2.64 17.55 -5.92
N VAL A 23 3.87 17.83 -6.28
CA VAL A 23 4.56 17.09 -7.34
C VAL A 23 5.18 15.85 -6.71
N LEU A 24 4.68 14.68 -7.09
CA LEU A 24 5.23 13.41 -6.62
C LEU A 24 6.65 13.23 -7.17
N GLN A 25 7.59 12.97 -6.28
CA GLN A 25 9.00 12.76 -6.64
C GLN A 25 9.54 11.52 -5.92
N PRO A 26 10.26 10.63 -6.61
CA PRO A 26 10.95 9.53 -5.96
C PRO A 26 12.06 10.08 -5.06
N ARG A 27 12.24 9.48 -3.87
CA ARG A 27 13.33 9.79 -2.94
C ARG A 27 14.25 8.58 -2.88
N ASP A 28 15.50 8.72 -3.34
CA ASP A 28 16.51 7.65 -3.35
C ASP A 28 17.02 7.37 -1.92
N VAL A 29 16.16 6.76 -1.12
CA VAL A 29 16.44 6.45 0.29
C VAL A 29 17.36 5.25 0.42
N GLN A 30 18.19 5.28 1.46
CA GLN A 30 19.08 4.17 1.83
C GLN A 30 18.88 3.83 3.30
N PHE A 31 18.81 2.53 3.62
CA PHE A 31 18.65 2.04 4.99
C PHE A 31 19.82 1.11 5.37
N ASP A 32 20.32 1.26 6.58
CA ASP A 32 21.35 0.35 7.13
C ASP A 32 20.67 -0.79 7.90
N TRP A 33 20.60 -1.96 7.28
CA TRP A 33 20.02 -3.17 7.87
C TRP A 33 20.92 -3.93 8.81
N ALA A 34 22.22 -3.58 8.94
CA ALA A 34 23.23 -4.40 9.61
C ALA A 34 22.86 -4.80 11.05
N ARG A 35 22.16 -3.92 11.77
CA ARG A 35 21.76 -4.12 13.16
C ARG A 35 20.30 -4.51 13.36
N LEU A 36 19.51 -4.57 12.29
CA LEU A 36 18.08 -4.88 12.37
C LEU A 36 17.87 -6.30 12.91
N PRO A 37 17.13 -6.49 14.01
CA PRO A 37 16.72 -7.82 14.45
C PRO A 37 15.57 -8.38 13.61
N LEU A 38 15.42 -9.71 13.53
CA LEU A 38 14.24 -10.32 12.87
C LEU A 38 12.93 -9.91 13.56
N HIS A 39 12.95 -9.83 14.90
CA HIS A 39 11.83 -9.36 15.72
C HIS A 39 12.08 -7.90 16.13
N TRP A 40 11.91 -7.00 15.18
CA TRP A 40 12.17 -5.58 15.36
C TRP A 40 11.14 -4.86 16.28
N ILE A 41 10.03 -5.53 16.63
CA ILE A 41 9.16 -5.16 17.76
C ILE A 41 9.59 -6.03 18.94
N PRO A 42 10.23 -5.44 19.98
CA PRO A 42 10.79 -6.21 21.09
C PRO A 42 9.75 -7.09 21.81
N GLY A 43 10.05 -8.40 21.92
CA GLY A 43 9.17 -9.36 22.58
C GLY A 43 7.88 -9.76 21.81
N GLU A 44 7.71 -9.26 20.59
CA GLU A 44 6.49 -9.44 19.78
C GLU A 44 6.81 -10.04 18.40
N PRO A 45 7.25 -11.30 18.32
CA PRO A 45 7.64 -11.92 17.06
C PRO A 45 6.47 -12.01 16.07
N LEU A 46 5.25 -12.33 16.55
CA LEU A 46 4.07 -12.37 15.70
C LEU A 46 3.78 -10.99 15.08
N ALA A 47 3.83 -9.91 15.89
CA ALA A 47 3.56 -8.57 15.38
C ALA A 47 4.60 -8.14 14.36
N SER A 48 5.90 -8.42 14.61
CA SER A 48 6.99 -8.20 13.65
C SER A 48 6.71 -8.93 12.34
N HIS A 49 6.37 -10.22 12.38
CA HIS A 49 6.12 -11.02 11.18
C HIS A 49 4.83 -10.67 10.45
N VAL A 50 3.78 -10.22 11.15
CA VAL A 50 2.56 -9.70 10.49
C VAL A 50 2.92 -8.51 9.60
N ILE A 51 3.77 -7.60 10.07
CA ILE A 51 4.21 -6.43 9.28
C ILE A 51 5.25 -6.86 8.24
N ASN A 52 6.16 -7.78 8.57
CA ASN A 52 7.17 -8.30 7.65
C ASN A 52 6.58 -8.96 6.38
N VAL A 53 5.29 -9.32 6.38
CA VAL A 53 4.61 -9.80 5.17
C VAL A 53 4.64 -8.75 4.06
N LEU A 54 4.62 -7.45 4.38
CA LEU A 54 4.77 -6.36 3.41
C LEU A 54 6.00 -6.58 2.53
N HIS A 55 7.16 -6.84 3.15
CA HIS A 55 8.41 -7.02 2.43
C HIS A 55 8.40 -8.20 1.46
N MET A 56 7.53 -9.20 1.67
CA MET A 56 7.36 -10.32 0.74
C MET A 56 6.35 -10.05 -0.38
N LEU A 57 5.45 -9.07 -0.21
CA LEU A 57 4.41 -8.75 -1.19
C LEU A 57 4.82 -7.58 -2.09
N LEU A 58 5.40 -6.53 -1.49
CA LEU A 58 5.60 -5.24 -2.13
C LEU A 58 6.60 -5.28 -3.29
N PRO A 59 7.79 -5.88 -3.21
CA PRO A 59 8.75 -5.81 -4.31
C PRO A 59 8.18 -6.26 -5.65
N GLU A 60 7.51 -7.40 -5.69
CA GLU A 60 6.89 -7.92 -6.92
C GLU A 60 5.59 -7.19 -7.28
N GLY A 61 4.80 -6.79 -6.28
CA GLY A 61 3.58 -6.02 -6.46
C GLY A 61 3.86 -4.65 -7.07
N GLU A 62 4.79 -3.90 -6.49
CA GLU A 62 5.16 -2.55 -6.93
C GLU A 62 5.86 -2.56 -8.29
N ARG A 63 6.74 -3.53 -8.56
CA ARG A 63 7.28 -3.74 -9.91
C ARG A 63 6.17 -4.02 -10.94
N TRP A 64 5.10 -4.72 -10.54
CA TRP A 64 3.94 -4.92 -11.40
C TRP A 64 3.12 -3.64 -11.57
N PHE A 65 2.96 -2.79 -10.53
CA PHE A 65 2.35 -1.46 -10.63
C PHE A 65 3.10 -0.61 -11.65
N VAL A 66 4.42 -0.49 -11.49
CA VAL A 66 5.31 0.25 -12.40
C VAL A 66 5.12 -0.19 -13.85
N ARG A 67 5.14 -1.51 -14.13
CA ARG A 67 4.93 -2.03 -15.50
C ARG A 67 3.55 -1.66 -16.04
N THR A 68 2.50 -1.83 -15.24
CA THR A 68 1.12 -1.56 -15.65
C THR A 68 0.89 -0.07 -15.92
N PHE A 69 1.40 0.79 -15.07
CA PHE A 69 1.24 2.24 -15.19
C PHE A 69 2.05 2.80 -16.38
N LYS A 70 3.25 2.29 -16.62
CA LYS A 70 4.00 2.63 -17.86
C LYS A 70 3.23 2.27 -19.13
N GLN A 71 2.47 1.17 -19.13
CA GLN A 71 1.61 0.81 -20.26
C GLN A 71 0.37 1.72 -20.39
N ALA A 72 -0.07 2.35 -19.30
CA ALA A 72 -1.18 3.29 -19.33
C ALA A 72 -0.78 4.69 -19.85
N LEU A 73 0.49 5.11 -19.72
CA LEU A 73 0.95 6.45 -20.11
C LEU A 73 0.53 6.89 -21.53
N PRO A 74 0.60 6.03 -22.58
CA PRO A 74 0.22 6.44 -23.94
C PRO A 74 -1.27 6.74 -24.12
N VAL A 75 -2.14 6.30 -23.19
CA VAL A 75 -3.59 6.48 -23.29
C VAL A 75 -4.15 7.50 -22.31
N ILE A 76 -3.29 8.13 -21.51
CA ILE A 76 -3.65 9.24 -20.63
C ILE A 76 -3.69 10.52 -21.45
N THR A 77 -4.83 11.21 -21.44
CA THR A 77 -5.08 12.47 -22.16
C THR A 77 -5.00 13.71 -21.27
N ASP A 78 -5.05 13.53 -19.95
CA ASP A 78 -4.89 14.59 -18.95
C ASP A 78 -3.42 14.70 -18.56
N GLU A 79 -2.80 15.85 -18.83
CA GLU A 79 -1.37 16.06 -18.57
C GLU A 79 -1.04 16.04 -17.07
N ARG A 80 -1.90 16.56 -16.22
CA ARG A 80 -1.70 16.52 -14.77
C ARG A 80 -1.69 15.07 -14.25
N LEU A 81 -2.70 14.30 -14.65
CA LEU A 81 -2.74 12.88 -14.31
C LEU A 81 -1.50 12.12 -14.86
N ARG A 82 -1.01 12.52 -16.04
CA ARG A 82 0.22 11.94 -16.60
C ARG A 82 1.44 12.22 -15.73
N GLU A 83 1.57 13.46 -15.23
CA GLU A 83 2.64 13.85 -14.29
C GLU A 83 2.53 13.07 -12.97
N ASP A 84 1.33 12.98 -12.41
CA ASP A 84 1.08 12.21 -11.19
C ASP A 84 1.43 10.72 -11.36
N VAL A 85 1.07 10.13 -12.51
CA VAL A 85 1.40 8.74 -12.84
C VAL A 85 2.92 8.54 -13.01
N LEU A 86 3.64 9.52 -13.58
CA LEU A 86 5.11 9.44 -13.68
C LEU A 86 5.77 9.51 -12.30
N GLY A 87 5.30 10.40 -11.44
CA GLY A 87 5.78 10.50 -10.06
C GLY A 87 5.51 9.22 -9.27
N PHE A 88 4.28 8.67 -9.35
CA PHE A 88 3.91 7.38 -8.77
C PHE A 88 4.84 6.26 -9.23
N VAL A 89 5.06 6.12 -10.55
CA VAL A 89 5.98 5.11 -11.10
C VAL A 89 7.40 5.23 -10.52
N GLY A 90 7.84 6.45 -10.24
CA GLY A 90 9.14 6.71 -9.63
C GLY A 90 9.18 6.28 -8.17
N GLN A 91 8.17 6.67 -7.36
CA GLN A 91 8.08 6.29 -5.94
C GLN A 91 7.97 4.76 -5.77
N GLU A 92 7.08 4.10 -6.51
CA GLU A 92 6.89 2.64 -6.46
C GLU A 92 8.17 1.86 -6.82
N ALA A 93 8.99 2.39 -7.74
CA ALA A 93 10.26 1.75 -8.07
C ALA A 93 11.24 1.80 -6.89
N VAL A 94 11.29 2.89 -6.13
CA VAL A 94 12.14 3.03 -4.93
C VAL A 94 11.59 2.19 -3.78
N HIS A 95 10.26 2.14 -3.59
CA HIS A 95 9.61 1.28 -2.61
C HIS A 95 10.03 -0.19 -2.79
N ALA A 96 9.90 -0.70 -4.03
CA ALA A 96 10.28 -2.08 -4.36
C ALA A 96 11.72 -2.40 -3.97
N GLU A 97 12.68 -1.49 -4.22
CA GLU A 97 14.09 -1.70 -3.89
C GLU A 97 14.33 -1.60 -2.37
N ALA A 98 13.69 -0.67 -1.67
CA ALA A 98 13.81 -0.55 -0.21
C ALA A 98 13.32 -1.82 0.50
N HIS A 99 12.16 -2.35 0.09
CA HIS A 99 11.63 -3.60 0.63
C HIS A 99 12.43 -4.84 0.21
N GLN A 100 13.05 -4.84 -0.97
CA GLN A 100 13.97 -5.89 -1.38
C GLN A 100 15.18 -5.94 -0.45
N GLY A 101 15.72 -4.81 -0.01
CA GLY A 101 16.82 -4.75 0.96
C GLY A 101 16.49 -5.44 2.29
N VAL A 102 15.23 -5.38 2.76
CA VAL A 102 14.78 -6.13 3.95
C VAL A 102 14.76 -7.64 3.69
N LEU A 103 14.33 -8.08 2.49
CA LEU A 103 14.36 -9.51 2.14
C LEU A 103 15.79 -10.07 2.10
N ASP A 104 16.73 -9.31 1.55
CA ASP A 104 18.13 -9.68 1.52
C ASP A 104 18.70 -9.78 2.95
N HIS A 105 18.27 -8.86 3.84
CA HIS A 105 18.60 -8.91 5.24
C HIS A 105 18.03 -10.16 5.93
N PHE A 106 16.76 -10.53 5.69
CA PHE A 106 16.16 -11.76 6.24
C PHE A 106 16.99 -12.98 5.86
N LEU A 107 17.39 -13.08 4.60
CA LEU A 107 18.24 -14.17 4.12
C LEU A 107 19.58 -14.20 4.87
N SER A 108 20.19 -13.03 5.10
CA SER A 108 21.45 -12.91 5.87
C SER A 108 21.32 -13.38 7.33
N LYS A 109 20.11 -13.31 7.89
CA LYS A 109 19.77 -13.80 9.24
C LYS A 109 19.30 -15.26 9.26
N GLY A 110 19.34 -15.95 8.12
CA GLY A 110 18.93 -17.36 8.02
C GLY A 110 17.43 -17.59 7.83
N LEU A 111 16.64 -16.52 7.64
CA LEU A 111 15.23 -16.62 7.29
C LEU A 111 15.12 -16.53 5.77
N ASP A 112 14.87 -17.65 5.08
CA ASP A 112 14.75 -17.71 3.61
C ASP A 112 13.34 -17.39 3.14
N PRO A 113 13.08 -16.20 2.52
CA PRO A 113 11.78 -15.83 2.00
C PRO A 113 11.48 -16.44 0.62
N ALA A 114 12.44 -17.00 -0.08
CA ALA A 114 12.33 -17.43 -1.47
C ALA A 114 11.17 -18.39 -1.76
N PRO A 115 10.79 -19.35 -0.88
CA PRO A 115 9.62 -20.18 -1.14
C PRO A 115 8.31 -19.40 -1.25
N TYR A 116 8.18 -18.28 -0.52
CA TYR A 116 7.02 -17.42 -0.60
C TYR A 116 7.11 -16.46 -1.81
N ILE A 117 8.28 -15.88 -2.05
CA ILE A 117 8.52 -14.96 -3.19
C ILE A 117 8.19 -15.62 -4.53
N ARG A 118 8.56 -16.90 -4.75
CA ARG A 118 8.18 -17.62 -5.97
C ARG A 118 6.67 -17.65 -6.25
N HIS A 119 5.82 -17.62 -5.20
CA HIS A 119 4.38 -17.50 -5.39
C HIS A 119 3.97 -16.09 -5.81
N MET A 120 4.66 -15.07 -5.31
CA MET A 120 4.41 -13.67 -5.72
C MET A 120 4.85 -13.45 -7.16
N GLU A 121 6.02 -13.95 -7.55
CA GLU A 121 6.48 -13.95 -8.94
C GLU A 121 5.45 -14.64 -9.85
N TRP A 122 4.97 -15.83 -9.47
CA TRP A 122 3.95 -16.53 -10.23
C TRP A 122 2.65 -15.71 -10.34
N LEU A 123 2.19 -15.11 -9.24
CA LEU A 123 0.98 -14.28 -9.21
C LEU A 123 1.12 -13.06 -10.12
N PHE A 124 2.17 -12.26 -9.94
CA PHE A 124 2.33 -10.99 -10.63
C PHE A 124 2.85 -11.11 -12.07
N HIS A 125 3.53 -12.20 -12.41
CA HIS A 125 4.03 -12.42 -13.78
C HIS A 125 3.14 -13.34 -14.63
N ARG A 126 2.52 -14.37 -14.02
CA ARG A 126 1.72 -15.34 -14.79
C ARG A 126 0.22 -15.06 -14.72
N VAL A 127 -0.31 -14.74 -13.55
CA VAL A 127 -1.76 -14.52 -13.37
C VAL A 127 -2.14 -13.10 -13.77
N LEU A 128 -1.41 -12.11 -13.28
CA LEU A 128 -1.68 -10.68 -13.45
C LEU A 128 -0.77 -10.00 -14.50
N GLY A 129 0.19 -10.72 -15.03
CA GLY A 129 1.15 -10.22 -16.02
C GLY A 129 0.55 -9.98 -17.40
N ASP A 130 1.44 -9.65 -18.33
CA ASP A 130 1.07 -9.38 -19.71
C ASP A 130 0.58 -10.66 -20.41
N ARG A 131 -0.35 -10.50 -21.35
CA ARG A 131 -0.91 -11.58 -22.16
C ARG A 131 -0.60 -11.35 -23.62
N GLU A 132 -0.07 -12.36 -24.28
CA GLU A 132 0.21 -12.34 -25.72
C GLU A 132 -1.06 -12.64 -26.55
N GLY A 133 -1.05 -12.23 -27.82
CA GLY A 133 -2.10 -12.56 -28.78
C GLY A 133 -3.44 -11.83 -28.58
N LEU A 134 -3.49 -10.82 -27.72
CA LEU A 134 -4.70 -10.01 -27.52
C LEU A 134 -4.89 -9.00 -28.66
N THR A 135 -6.14 -8.83 -29.07
CA THR A 135 -6.53 -7.70 -29.94
C THR A 135 -6.36 -6.37 -29.20
N PRO A 136 -6.28 -5.22 -29.90
CA PRO A 136 -6.17 -3.91 -29.26
C PRO A 136 -7.27 -3.62 -28.22
N SER A 137 -8.51 -4.04 -28.48
CA SER A 137 -9.62 -3.91 -27.54
C SER A 137 -9.42 -4.77 -26.30
N GLN A 138 -8.97 -6.00 -26.44
CA GLN A 138 -8.66 -6.89 -25.33
C GLN A 138 -7.45 -6.43 -24.51
N GLN A 139 -6.43 -5.86 -25.16
CA GLN A 139 -5.28 -5.25 -24.49
C GLN A 139 -5.71 -4.08 -23.61
N ARG A 140 -6.57 -3.19 -24.15
CA ARG A 140 -7.15 -2.09 -23.37
C ARG A 140 -7.94 -2.61 -22.17
N GLU A 141 -8.83 -3.57 -22.38
CA GLU A 141 -9.64 -4.15 -21.30
C GLU A 141 -8.75 -4.79 -20.22
N HIS A 142 -7.74 -5.54 -20.62
CA HIS A 142 -6.77 -6.17 -19.72
C HIS A 142 -5.97 -5.11 -18.90
N LEU A 143 -5.58 -4.02 -19.55
CA LEU A 143 -4.92 -2.91 -18.86
C LEU A 143 -5.84 -2.29 -17.80
N VAL A 144 -7.09 -1.98 -18.16
CA VAL A 144 -8.05 -1.34 -17.23
C VAL A 144 -8.39 -2.26 -16.05
N GLU A 145 -8.49 -3.58 -16.25
CA GLU A 145 -8.68 -4.54 -15.16
C GLU A 145 -7.50 -4.54 -14.18
N ARG A 146 -6.26 -4.48 -14.68
CA ARG A 146 -5.07 -4.39 -13.83
C ARG A 146 -5.02 -3.08 -13.05
N VAL A 147 -5.30 -1.95 -13.71
CA VAL A 147 -5.39 -0.64 -13.03
C VAL A 147 -6.48 -0.66 -11.96
N ALA A 148 -7.62 -1.31 -12.20
CA ALA A 148 -8.66 -1.42 -11.18
C ALA A 148 -8.23 -2.26 -9.96
N LEU A 149 -7.47 -3.34 -10.18
CA LEU A 149 -6.89 -4.13 -9.08
C LEU A 149 -5.85 -3.32 -8.30
N ILE A 150 -4.98 -2.57 -8.99
CA ILE A 150 -4.00 -1.69 -8.35
C ILE A 150 -4.70 -0.63 -7.52
N ALA A 151 -5.73 0.05 -8.05
CA ALA A 151 -6.49 1.04 -7.29
C ALA A 151 -7.16 0.46 -6.02
N ALA A 152 -7.53 -0.82 -6.03
CA ALA A 152 -8.07 -1.49 -4.85
C ALA A 152 -6.98 -1.88 -3.84
N ILE A 153 -5.77 -2.23 -4.30
CA ILE A 153 -4.60 -2.50 -3.46
C ILE A 153 -4.12 -1.20 -2.82
N GLU A 154 -3.96 -0.14 -3.61
CA GLU A 154 -3.55 1.19 -3.18
C GLU A 154 -4.46 1.80 -2.10
N HIS A 155 -5.73 1.45 -2.10
CA HIS A 155 -6.60 1.83 -0.99
C HIS A 155 -6.15 1.20 0.35
N PHE A 156 -5.64 -0.04 0.34
CA PHE A 156 -5.15 -0.69 1.56
C PHE A 156 -3.77 -0.20 1.95
N THR A 157 -2.88 0.09 0.99
CA THR A 157 -1.55 0.63 1.28
C THR A 157 -1.65 2.02 1.87
N ALA A 158 -2.48 2.90 1.31
CA ALA A 158 -2.78 4.22 1.88
C ALA A 158 -3.40 4.13 3.30
N PHE A 159 -4.32 3.17 3.54
CA PHE A 159 -4.86 2.92 4.88
C PHE A 159 -3.78 2.47 5.86
N LEU A 160 -2.87 1.59 5.45
CA LEU A 160 -1.76 1.12 6.28
C LEU A 160 -0.71 2.23 6.48
N GLY A 161 -0.49 3.08 5.48
CA GLY A 161 0.36 4.26 5.56
C GLY A 161 -0.15 5.26 6.59
N ASP A 162 -1.44 5.60 6.54
CA ASP A 162 -2.07 6.44 7.58
C ASP A 162 -2.01 5.79 8.96
N TRP A 163 -2.22 4.46 9.04
CA TRP A 163 -2.13 3.75 10.30
C TRP A 163 -0.72 3.83 10.90
N VAL A 164 0.35 3.56 10.15
CA VAL A 164 1.73 3.54 10.70
C VAL A 164 2.21 4.93 11.10
N LEU A 165 1.77 5.97 10.39
CA LEU A 165 2.04 7.37 10.77
C LEU A 165 1.41 7.75 12.11
N ASN A 166 0.33 7.07 12.52
CA ASN A 166 -0.42 7.31 13.75
C ASN A 166 -0.29 6.17 14.78
N ALA A 167 0.64 5.24 14.58
CA ALA A 167 0.81 4.05 15.43
C ALA A 167 1.73 4.34 16.63
N ASP A 168 1.32 5.22 17.56
CA ASP A 168 2.08 5.53 18.80
C ASP A 168 2.42 4.28 19.64
N GLY A 169 1.72 3.17 19.42
CA GLY A 169 2.02 1.89 20.05
C GLY A 169 3.42 1.39 19.70
N LEU A 170 3.85 1.58 18.45
CA LEU A 170 5.19 1.21 17.96
C LEU A 170 6.27 2.04 18.68
N ASP A 171 6.06 3.36 18.83
CA ASP A 171 7.01 4.23 19.55
C ASP A 171 7.13 3.80 21.03
N ARG A 172 5.99 3.52 21.69
CA ARG A 172 6.00 3.07 23.09
C ARG A 172 6.64 1.71 23.30
N ALA A 173 6.59 0.84 22.29
CA ALA A 173 7.22 -0.49 22.33
C ALA A 173 8.73 -0.44 22.12
N GLY A 174 9.30 0.72 21.74
CA GLY A 174 10.73 0.86 21.47
C GLY A 174 11.18 0.01 20.30
N VAL A 175 10.40 0.01 19.21
CA VAL A 175 10.72 -0.73 17.99
C VAL A 175 12.03 -0.25 17.35
N ASP A 176 12.64 -1.08 16.51
CA ASP A 176 13.84 -0.69 15.78
C ASP A 176 13.61 0.58 14.96
N PRO A 177 14.44 1.63 15.13
CA PRO A 177 14.20 2.92 14.51
C PRO A 177 14.39 2.91 12.99
N VAL A 178 15.24 2.02 12.45
CA VAL A 178 15.46 1.93 11.00
C VAL A 178 14.24 1.32 10.33
N MET A 179 13.68 0.25 10.90
CA MET A 179 12.45 -0.35 10.40
C MET A 179 11.26 0.61 10.54
N LEU A 180 11.17 1.34 11.66
CA LEU A 180 10.08 2.29 11.85
C LEU A 180 10.17 3.45 10.84
N ASP A 181 11.38 3.93 10.53
CA ASP A 181 11.58 4.97 9.51
C ASP A 181 11.21 4.45 8.11
N LEU A 182 11.64 3.23 7.73
CA LEU A 182 11.22 2.62 6.46
C LEU A 182 9.69 2.60 6.34
N LEU A 183 9.01 2.05 7.35
CA LEU A 183 7.55 1.89 7.30
C LEU A 183 6.81 3.22 7.26
N ARG A 184 7.27 4.23 8.01
CA ARG A 184 6.66 5.55 8.03
C ARG A 184 7.00 6.38 6.80
N TRP A 185 8.24 6.29 6.28
CA TRP A 185 8.61 6.92 5.03
C TRP A 185 7.76 6.38 3.88
N HIS A 186 7.70 5.06 3.72
CA HIS A 186 6.86 4.42 2.72
C HIS A 186 5.38 4.79 2.94
N GLY A 187 4.87 4.64 4.16
CA GLY A 187 3.48 4.98 4.47
C GLY A 187 3.13 6.45 4.21
N ALA A 188 4.09 7.37 4.35
CA ALA A 188 3.89 8.77 4.01
C ALA A 188 3.80 8.98 2.49
N GLU A 189 4.62 8.31 1.69
CA GLU A 189 4.53 8.35 0.23
C GLU A 189 3.24 7.68 -0.27
N GLU A 190 2.76 6.59 0.38
CA GLU A 190 1.44 6.00 0.13
C GLU A 190 0.29 7.00 0.33
N VAL A 191 0.40 7.84 1.37
CA VAL A 191 -0.58 8.90 1.61
C VAL A 191 -0.43 10.05 0.61
N GLU A 192 0.79 10.37 0.15
CA GLU A 192 1.02 11.38 -0.90
C GLU A 192 0.32 10.99 -2.21
N HIS A 193 0.54 9.78 -2.70
CA HIS A 193 0.08 9.34 -4.01
C HIS A 193 -1.24 8.54 -4.02
N ARG A 194 -1.93 8.40 -2.88
CA ARG A 194 -3.13 7.55 -2.68
C ARG A 194 -4.24 7.69 -3.72
N SER A 195 -4.31 8.83 -4.41
CA SER A 195 -5.36 9.09 -5.41
C SER A 195 -4.98 8.66 -6.82
N VAL A 196 -3.69 8.48 -7.12
CA VAL A 196 -3.20 8.34 -8.51
C VAL A 196 -3.80 7.12 -9.21
N ALA A 197 -3.79 5.96 -8.56
CA ALA A 197 -4.35 4.74 -9.14
C ALA A 197 -5.88 4.82 -9.34
N TYR A 198 -6.58 5.44 -8.40
CA TYR A 198 -8.02 5.65 -8.48
C TYR A 198 -8.38 6.64 -9.59
N ASP A 199 -7.65 7.73 -9.73
CA ASP A 199 -7.87 8.74 -10.73
C ASP A 199 -7.55 8.21 -12.14
N LEU A 200 -6.47 7.42 -12.26
CA LEU A 200 -6.16 6.70 -13.50
C LEU A 200 -7.27 5.71 -13.87
N LEU A 201 -7.79 4.93 -12.91
CA LEU A 201 -8.92 4.05 -13.17
C LEU A 201 -10.14 4.85 -13.64
N THR A 202 -10.47 5.95 -12.99
CA THR A 202 -11.62 6.80 -13.32
C THR A 202 -11.47 7.45 -14.70
N HIS A 203 -10.25 7.83 -15.08
CA HIS A 203 -9.91 8.36 -16.40
C HIS A 203 -10.10 7.31 -17.51
N LEU A 204 -9.68 6.06 -17.25
CA LEU A 204 -9.77 4.97 -18.24
C LEU A 204 -11.16 4.35 -18.31
N ASP A 205 -11.83 4.18 -17.18
CA ASP A 205 -13.17 3.63 -17.01
C ASP A 205 -13.83 4.14 -15.72
N PRO A 206 -14.76 5.10 -15.80
CA PRO A 206 -15.49 5.62 -14.64
C PRO A 206 -16.52 4.63 -14.06
N GLY A 207 -16.55 3.39 -14.56
CA GLY A 207 -17.54 2.37 -14.21
C GLY A 207 -17.46 1.91 -12.75
N TYR A 208 -18.47 2.24 -11.96
CA TYR A 208 -18.56 1.81 -10.56
C TYR A 208 -18.46 0.28 -10.36
N ALA A 209 -19.07 -0.51 -11.26
CA ALA A 209 -19.11 -1.96 -11.15
C ALA A 209 -17.70 -2.59 -11.23
N ARG A 210 -16.82 -2.05 -12.09
CA ARG A 210 -15.43 -2.52 -12.20
C ARG A 210 -14.66 -2.29 -10.91
N ARG A 211 -14.75 -1.10 -10.35
CA ARG A 211 -14.13 -0.73 -9.08
C ARG A 211 -14.54 -1.68 -7.95
N ILE A 212 -15.85 -1.97 -7.82
CA ILE A 212 -16.37 -2.87 -6.79
C ILE A 212 -15.90 -4.31 -7.00
N ARG A 213 -15.91 -4.78 -8.25
CA ARG A 213 -15.41 -6.13 -8.60
C ARG A 213 -13.93 -6.27 -8.27
N ALA A 214 -13.11 -5.28 -8.59
CA ALA A 214 -11.70 -5.27 -8.26
C ALA A 214 -11.46 -5.38 -6.75
N MET A 215 -12.18 -4.58 -5.93
CA MET A 215 -12.09 -4.65 -4.48
C MET A 215 -12.58 -6.01 -3.94
N ALA A 216 -13.66 -6.56 -4.50
CA ALA A 216 -14.19 -7.87 -4.09
C ALA A 216 -13.21 -9.02 -4.37
N VAL A 217 -12.26 -8.83 -5.30
CA VAL A 217 -11.17 -9.78 -5.58
C VAL A 217 -9.93 -9.45 -4.75
N ALA A 218 -9.45 -8.20 -4.83
CA ALA A 218 -8.19 -7.79 -4.19
C ALA A 218 -8.24 -7.93 -2.66
N GLY A 219 -9.32 -7.50 -2.01
CA GLY A 219 -9.43 -7.55 -0.56
C GLY A 219 -9.27 -8.95 0.03
N PRO A 220 -10.10 -9.94 -0.36
CA PRO A 220 -9.97 -11.32 0.14
C PRO A 220 -8.63 -11.97 -0.23
N VAL A 221 -8.06 -11.69 -1.42
CA VAL A 221 -6.77 -12.23 -1.86
C VAL A 221 -5.64 -11.67 -1.00
N LEU A 222 -5.59 -10.36 -0.78
CA LEU A 222 -4.60 -9.73 0.10
C LEU A 222 -4.69 -10.28 1.52
N TYR A 223 -5.89 -10.38 2.07
CA TYR A 223 -6.10 -10.94 3.40
C TYR A 223 -5.59 -12.39 3.52
N TRP A 224 -5.87 -13.22 2.52
CA TRP A 224 -5.38 -14.60 2.44
C TRP A 224 -3.85 -14.65 2.32
N LEU A 225 -3.25 -13.82 1.47
CA LEU A 225 -1.80 -13.71 1.33
C LEU A 225 -1.15 -13.30 2.64
N TRP A 226 -1.77 -12.35 3.37
CA TRP A 226 -1.26 -11.89 4.65
C TRP A 226 -1.22 -12.99 5.71
N ILE A 227 -2.33 -13.71 5.88
CA ILE A 227 -2.40 -14.85 6.82
C ILE A 227 -1.37 -15.92 6.44
N ARG A 228 -1.28 -16.24 5.16
CA ARG A 228 -0.35 -17.25 4.66
C ARG A 228 1.10 -16.82 4.84
N GLY A 229 1.43 -15.57 4.54
CA GLY A 229 2.75 -14.98 4.72
C GLY A 229 3.17 -14.96 6.20
N THR A 230 2.29 -14.51 7.09
CA THR A 230 2.54 -14.55 8.54
C THR A 230 2.85 -15.97 9.02
N ARG A 231 2.03 -16.96 8.62
CA ARG A 231 2.27 -18.37 9.00
C ARG A 231 3.57 -18.90 8.45
N PHE A 232 3.93 -18.51 7.24
CA PHE A 232 5.18 -18.88 6.59
C PHE A 232 6.37 -18.31 7.38
N LEU A 233 6.38 -17.01 7.67
CA LEU A 233 7.47 -16.36 8.42
C LEU A 233 7.64 -16.95 9.83
N MET A 234 6.53 -17.11 10.57
CA MET A 234 6.56 -17.75 11.90
C MET A 234 7.11 -19.18 11.88
N ALA A 235 6.88 -19.93 10.81
CA ALA A 235 7.38 -21.31 10.67
C ALA A 235 8.85 -21.37 10.17
N ALA A 236 9.26 -20.40 9.34
CA ALA A 236 10.60 -20.34 8.75
C ALA A 236 11.62 -19.62 9.65
N ASP A 237 11.18 -18.94 10.70
CA ASP A 237 12.01 -18.16 11.59
C ASP A 237 12.99 -19.04 12.39
N PRO A 238 14.32 -18.87 12.19
CA PRO A 238 15.32 -19.67 12.88
C PRO A 238 15.38 -19.38 14.38
N GLU A 239 15.00 -18.17 14.84
CA GLU A 239 15.00 -17.79 16.25
C GLU A 239 13.82 -18.43 17.01
N LEU A 240 12.72 -18.74 16.32
CA LEU A 240 11.54 -19.41 16.90
C LEU A 240 11.63 -20.93 16.84
N GLY A 241 12.49 -21.49 16.00
CA GLY A 241 12.73 -22.93 15.88
C GLY A 241 11.45 -23.74 15.53
N GLY A 242 10.45 -23.12 14.92
CA GLY A 242 9.16 -23.74 14.57
C GLY A 242 8.24 -24.04 15.76
N ALA A 243 8.61 -23.65 16.98
CA ALA A 243 7.83 -23.91 18.18
C ALA A 243 6.61 -23.00 18.35
N VAL A 244 6.71 -21.77 17.82
CA VAL A 244 5.68 -20.73 17.95
C VAL A 244 4.81 -20.68 16.70
N LYS A 245 3.49 -20.76 16.86
CA LYS A 245 2.53 -20.68 15.75
C LYS A 245 1.80 -19.36 15.77
N ALA A 246 1.49 -18.83 14.58
CA ALA A 246 0.63 -17.65 14.44
C ALA A 246 -0.73 -17.86 15.15
N SER A 247 -1.09 -16.92 16.01
CA SER A 247 -2.29 -16.99 16.87
C SER A 247 -3.15 -15.72 16.72
N TRP A 248 -4.45 -15.90 16.50
CA TRP A 248 -5.39 -14.79 16.50
C TRP A 248 -5.49 -14.07 17.85
N ARG A 249 -5.28 -14.81 18.94
CA ARG A 249 -5.29 -14.22 20.29
C ARG A 249 -4.14 -13.24 20.46
N GLU A 250 -2.95 -13.60 20.00
CA GLU A 250 -1.76 -12.73 20.01
C GLU A 250 -1.94 -11.54 19.08
N TYR A 251 -2.47 -11.76 17.86
CA TYR A 251 -2.80 -10.65 16.94
C TYR A 251 -3.71 -9.62 17.61
N LEU A 252 -4.80 -10.09 18.25
CA LEU A 252 -5.75 -9.19 18.90
C LEU A 252 -5.14 -8.48 20.12
N ALA A 253 -4.24 -9.14 20.84
CA ALA A 253 -3.49 -8.51 21.94
C ALA A 253 -2.56 -7.40 21.39
N ALA A 254 -1.73 -7.70 20.39
CA ALA A 254 -0.84 -6.74 19.74
C ALA A 254 -1.64 -5.56 19.16
N SER A 255 -2.77 -5.80 18.51
CA SER A 255 -3.66 -4.77 17.99
C SER A 255 -4.22 -3.84 19.08
N ARG A 256 -4.59 -4.37 20.25
CA ARG A 256 -5.04 -3.55 21.39
C ARG A 256 -3.93 -2.66 21.96
N HIS A 257 -2.68 -3.09 21.87
CA HIS A 257 -1.51 -2.31 22.24
C HIS A 257 -1.06 -1.29 21.16
N GLY A 258 -1.75 -1.28 20.01
CA GLY A 258 -1.45 -0.38 18.88
C GLY A 258 -0.24 -0.81 18.06
N LEU A 259 0.20 -2.09 18.17
CA LEU A 259 1.31 -2.67 17.40
C LEU A 259 0.86 -3.20 16.04
N LEU A 260 -0.42 -3.47 15.86
CA LEU A 260 -1.03 -3.95 14.62
C LEU A 260 -2.34 -3.21 14.32
N PRO A 261 -2.74 -3.09 13.04
CA PRO A 261 -4.01 -2.50 12.66
C PRO A 261 -5.20 -3.25 13.27
N GLU A 262 -6.24 -2.52 13.66
CA GLU A 262 -7.49 -3.13 14.12
C GLU A 262 -8.26 -3.70 12.93
N LEU A 263 -8.63 -4.99 12.99
CA LEU A 263 -9.42 -5.66 11.95
C LEU A 263 -10.72 -4.91 11.61
N GLY A 264 -11.37 -4.35 12.64
CA GLY A 264 -12.59 -3.55 12.46
C GLY A 264 -12.37 -2.25 11.69
N LYS A 265 -11.21 -1.60 11.84
CA LYS A 265 -10.84 -0.40 11.08
C LYS A 265 -10.51 -0.77 9.63
N THR A 266 -9.75 -1.85 9.42
CA THR A 266 -9.44 -2.37 8.08
C THR A 266 -10.73 -2.74 7.31
N ALA A 267 -11.65 -3.45 7.95
CA ALA A 267 -12.94 -3.79 7.33
C ALA A 267 -13.78 -2.54 6.99
N ARG A 268 -13.81 -1.55 7.90
CA ARG A 268 -14.50 -0.28 7.63
C ARG A 268 -13.87 0.51 6.48
N SER A 269 -12.56 0.47 6.35
CA SER A 269 -11.84 1.08 5.21
C SER A 269 -12.29 0.44 3.90
N ALA A 270 -12.30 -0.88 3.78
CA ALA A 270 -12.82 -1.59 2.62
C ALA A 270 -14.28 -1.21 2.29
N VAL A 271 -15.14 -1.09 3.31
CA VAL A 271 -16.54 -0.66 3.12
C VAL A 271 -16.62 0.80 2.64
N ARG A 272 -15.72 1.70 3.08
CA ARG A 272 -15.67 3.07 2.54
C ARG A 272 -15.37 3.09 1.05
N TYR A 273 -14.39 2.31 0.60
CA TYR A 273 -14.05 2.18 -0.83
C TYR A 273 -15.25 1.78 -1.69
N LEU A 274 -16.18 0.99 -1.14
CA LEU A 274 -17.40 0.55 -1.85
C LEU A 274 -18.45 1.64 -2.00
N ARG A 275 -18.34 2.81 -1.38
CA ARG A 275 -19.32 3.90 -1.50
C ARG A 275 -19.21 4.57 -2.86
N ARG A 276 -20.38 4.98 -3.46
CA ARG A 276 -20.40 5.66 -4.77
C ARG A 276 -19.66 7.01 -4.76
N GLY A 277 -19.74 7.76 -3.67
CA GLY A 277 -19.07 9.06 -3.51
C GLY A 277 -17.69 8.97 -2.84
N TYR A 278 -17.08 7.78 -2.81
CA TYR A 278 -15.74 7.61 -2.27
C TYR A 278 -14.69 8.21 -3.21
N HIS A 279 -13.70 8.85 -2.60
CA HIS A 279 -12.43 9.23 -3.25
C HIS A 279 -11.28 9.05 -2.25
N PRO A 280 -10.08 8.58 -2.67
CA PRO A 280 -8.96 8.34 -1.76
C PRO A 280 -8.45 9.56 -1.01
N SER A 281 -8.68 10.78 -1.51
CA SER A 281 -8.37 12.02 -0.77
C SER A 281 -9.07 12.13 0.60
N GLN A 282 -10.08 11.26 0.86
CA GLN A 282 -10.76 11.16 2.15
C GLN A 282 -9.99 10.29 3.17
N GLU A 283 -8.92 9.64 2.76
CA GLU A 283 -8.08 8.77 3.61
C GLU A 283 -6.76 9.47 3.94
N GLY A 284 -6.33 9.40 5.19
CA GLY A 284 -5.06 9.94 5.65
C GLY A 284 -4.95 11.48 5.59
N SER A 285 -3.77 11.98 5.94
CA SER A 285 -3.47 13.42 5.97
C SER A 285 -2.21 13.73 5.17
N THR A 286 -2.34 14.37 4.01
CA THR A 286 -1.20 14.84 3.19
C THR A 286 -0.26 15.75 3.99
N ARG A 287 -0.79 16.61 4.84
CA ARG A 287 0.02 17.48 5.71
C ARG A 287 0.91 16.66 6.66
N GLN A 288 0.36 15.60 7.25
CA GLN A 288 1.11 14.72 8.15
C GLN A 288 2.17 13.94 7.37
N ALA A 289 1.85 13.43 6.19
CA ALA A 289 2.79 12.74 5.32
C ALA A 289 3.98 13.63 4.95
N ILE A 290 3.74 14.84 4.46
CA ILE A 290 4.78 15.82 4.13
C ILE A 290 5.62 16.18 5.36
N ALA A 291 4.99 16.37 6.53
CA ALA A 291 5.71 16.66 7.76
C ALA A 291 6.65 15.52 8.17
N TYR A 292 6.19 14.26 8.02
CA TYR A 292 7.04 13.11 8.29
C TYR A 292 8.21 13.03 7.31
N LEU A 293 7.95 13.11 6.00
CA LEU A 293 8.99 13.07 4.95
C LEU A 293 10.07 14.15 5.17
N GLY A 294 9.67 15.34 5.63
CA GLY A 294 10.61 16.39 6.02
C GLY A 294 11.44 16.10 7.27
N SER A 295 11.07 15.09 8.07
CA SER A 295 11.76 14.68 9.31
C SER A 295 12.38 13.29 9.24
N SER A 296 11.98 12.44 8.30
CA SER A 296 12.52 11.10 8.11
C SER A 296 14.04 11.13 7.91
N PRO A 297 14.82 10.37 8.70
CA PRO A 297 16.27 10.27 8.53
C PRO A 297 16.67 9.83 7.12
N ALA A 298 16.01 8.81 6.57
CA ALA A 298 16.31 8.29 5.24
C ALA A 298 15.95 9.29 4.12
N ALA A 299 14.75 9.91 4.18
CA ALA A 299 14.33 10.89 3.18
C ALA A 299 15.22 12.15 3.18
N ARG A 300 15.70 12.59 4.34
CA ARG A 300 16.63 13.72 4.46
C ARG A 300 18.04 13.41 3.96
N ALA A 301 18.46 12.16 4.02
CA ALA A 301 19.75 11.73 3.51
C ALA A 301 19.76 11.53 1.99
N ALA A 302 18.60 11.42 1.38
CA ALA A 302 18.41 11.26 -0.08
C ALA A 302 18.59 12.55 -0.90
N HIS A 303 18.89 13.69 -0.26
CA HIS A 303 19.05 15.02 -0.89
C HIS A 303 20.49 15.46 -1.01
#